data_be0fb7ff635de8463bbd7adaf683a39a
#
_entry.id   be0fb7ff635de8463bbd7adaf683a39a
#
_cell.length_a   1.000
_cell.length_b   1.000
_cell.length_c   1.000
_cell.angle_alpha   90.00
_cell.angle_beta   90.00
_cell.angle_gamma   90.00
#
_symmetry.space_group_name_H-M   'P 1'
#
loop_
_entity.id
_entity.type
_entity.pdbx_description
1 polymer ?
#
loop_
_entity_poly.entity_id
_entity_poly.type
_entity_poly.pdbx_seq_one_letter_code
_entity_poly.pdbx_strand_id
1 'polypeptide(L)'
;GLFCEITKLSTLIKVNTLTIENLYREHVTNYIYLNPKAFNIKLFDFPLQIPKYDGVRLTVDTKQDFEIIKGLYKKFGACQNVFELETMINYVSSNNVLLSAMDVEIKKNSK
;
A
#
# COMPACT_ATOMS: atom_id res chain seq x y z
N GLY A 1 -1.86 0.65 -2.30
CA GLY A 1 -1.55 -0.26 -1.33
C GLY A 1 -2.42 -1.48 -1.17
N LEU A 2 -1.77 -2.63 -1.10
CA LEU A 2 -2.42 -3.92 -0.81
C LEU A 2 -2.15 -4.40 0.62
N PHE A 3 -1.33 -3.65 1.36
CA PHE A 3 -0.98 -4.01 2.73
C PHE A 3 -2.02 -3.47 3.70
N CYS A 4 -2.38 -4.28 4.68
CA CYS A 4 -3.17 -3.84 5.80
C CYS A 4 -2.40 -4.06 7.10
N GLU A 5 -2.68 -3.22 8.07
CA GLU A 5 -2.13 -3.27 9.41
C GLU A 5 -3.26 -3.36 10.41
N ILE A 6 -3.14 -4.27 11.36
CA ILE A 6 -4.12 -4.45 12.42
C ILE A 6 -3.43 -4.15 13.74
N THR A 7 -3.94 -3.16 14.46
CA THR A 7 -3.38 -2.79 15.76
C THR A 7 -4.49 -2.58 16.79
N LYS A 8 -4.15 -2.80 18.06
CA LYS A 8 -5.07 -2.49 19.17
C LYS A 8 -5.11 -0.98 19.39
N LEU A 9 -6.28 -0.45 19.69
CA LEU A 9 -6.44 0.97 20.03
C LEU A 9 -5.51 1.36 21.20
N SER A 10 -5.35 0.48 22.21
CA SER A 10 -4.44 0.70 23.34
C SER A 10 -2.98 0.91 22.90
N THR A 11 -2.55 0.27 21.82
CA THR A 11 -1.22 0.46 21.25
C THR A 11 -1.06 1.86 20.65
N LEU A 12 -2.07 2.33 19.92
CA LEU A 12 -2.06 3.70 19.36
C LEU A 12 -2.09 4.75 20.46
N ILE A 13 -2.89 4.55 21.52
CA ILE A 13 -2.90 5.42 22.70
C ILE A 13 -1.50 5.45 23.33
N LYS A 14 -0.85 4.28 23.51
CA LYS A 14 0.51 4.20 24.02
C LYS A 14 1.50 4.98 23.16
N VAL A 15 1.44 4.85 21.83
CA VAL A 15 2.31 5.63 20.91
C VAL A 15 2.10 7.13 21.11
N ASN A 16 0.85 7.57 21.20
CA ASN A 16 0.54 8.99 21.39
C ASN A 16 1.07 9.56 22.73
N THR A 17 1.31 8.71 23.75
CA THR A 17 1.96 9.15 25.00
C THR A 17 3.49 9.14 24.93
N LEU A 18 4.08 8.38 23.99
CA LEU A 18 5.52 8.22 23.87
C LEU A 18 6.17 9.23 22.91
N THR A 19 5.40 9.83 22.01
CA THR A 19 5.91 10.81 21.05
C THR A 19 4.87 11.87 20.70
N ILE A 20 5.37 13.09 20.48
CA ILE A 20 4.58 14.24 20.01
C ILE A 20 4.96 14.64 18.57
N GLU A 21 5.88 13.92 17.95
CA GLU A 21 6.38 14.25 16.62
C GLU A 21 5.29 14.10 15.55
N ASN A 22 5.14 15.12 14.70
CA ASN A 22 4.13 15.14 13.65
C ASN A 22 4.28 13.99 12.65
N LEU A 23 5.51 13.53 12.39
CA LEU A 23 5.78 12.39 11.53
C LEU A 23 4.99 11.14 11.96
N TYR A 24 4.93 10.86 13.28
CA TYR A 24 4.23 9.70 13.82
C TYR A 24 2.72 9.93 14.01
N ARG A 25 2.25 11.17 13.84
CA ARG A 25 0.82 11.48 13.77
C ARG A 25 0.25 11.25 12.39
N GLU A 26 1.07 11.46 11.36
CA GLU A 26 0.73 11.17 9.96
C GLU A 26 0.92 9.69 9.65
N HIS A 27 2.04 9.11 10.10
CA HIS A 27 2.40 7.71 9.88
C HIS A 27 2.39 6.94 11.21
N VAL A 28 1.20 6.69 11.72
CA VAL A 28 0.96 6.24 13.11
C VAL A 28 1.63 4.90 13.47
N THR A 29 1.86 4.04 12.51
CA THR A 29 2.52 2.74 12.72
C THR A 29 4.03 2.79 12.62
N ASN A 30 4.62 3.84 12.03
CA ASN A 30 6.07 3.97 11.89
C ASN A 30 6.79 3.95 13.25
N TYR A 31 6.23 4.59 14.27
CA TYR A 31 6.80 4.56 15.62
C TYR A 31 6.89 3.13 16.17
N ILE A 32 5.89 2.31 15.89
CA ILE A 32 5.84 0.90 16.32
C ILE A 32 6.97 0.12 15.65
N TYR A 33 7.13 0.26 14.33
CA TYR A 33 8.17 -0.44 13.56
C TYR A 33 9.59 -0.02 13.95
N LEU A 34 9.79 1.25 14.28
CA LEU A 34 11.11 1.76 14.71
C LEU A 34 11.45 1.37 16.16
N ASN A 35 10.48 0.91 16.94
CA ASN A 35 10.65 0.51 18.33
C ASN A 35 10.23 -0.95 18.58
N PRO A 36 10.76 -1.94 17.86
CA PRO A 36 10.28 -3.33 17.92
C PRO A 36 10.45 -3.97 19.31
N LYS A 37 11.35 -3.46 20.14
CA LYS A 37 11.52 -3.93 21.53
C LYS A 37 10.41 -3.49 22.46
N ALA A 38 9.69 -2.42 22.12
CA ALA A 38 8.61 -1.85 22.95
C ALA A 38 7.22 -2.38 22.57
N PHE A 39 7.12 -3.04 21.41
CA PHE A 39 5.85 -3.51 20.84
C PHE A 39 5.97 -4.96 20.35
N ASN A 40 4.89 -5.72 20.51
CA ASN A 40 4.82 -7.07 19.94
C ASN A 40 4.32 -6.96 18.51
N ILE A 41 5.25 -7.05 17.55
CA ILE A 41 4.98 -6.96 16.11
C ILE A 41 4.97 -8.37 15.55
N LYS A 42 3.89 -8.72 14.83
CA LYS A 42 3.79 -9.96 14.08
C LYS A 42 3.61 -9.65 12.61
N LEU A 43 4.59 -10.03 11.82
CA LEU A 43 4.51 -9.96 10.37
C LEU A 43 3.88 -11.26 9.85
N PHE A 44 2.97 -11.13 8.92
CA PHE A 44 2.36 -12.25 8.22
C PHE A 44 2.82 -12.21 6.78
N ASP A 45 3.24 -13.35 6.27
CA ASP A 45 3.47 -13.48 4.85
C ASP A 45 2.15 -13.30 4.11
N PHE A 46 2.20 -12.59 3.01
CA PHE A 46 1.03 -12.45 2.17
C PHE A 46 0.73 -13.83 1.57
N PRO A 47 -0.51 -14.37 1.72
CA PRO A 47 -0.83 -15.75 1.36
C PRO A 47 -0.75 -16.04 -0.14
N LEU A 48 -0.35 -15.05 -0.92
CA LEU A 48 -0.26 -15.10 -2.35
C LEU A 48 1.18 -14.98 -2.79
N GLN A 49 1.59 -15.90 -3.61
CA GLN A 49 2.71 -15.68 -4.51
C GLN A 49 2.26 -14.71 -5.61
N ILE A 50 1.99 -13.47 -5.23
CA ILE A 50 1.92 -12.40 -6.22
C ILE A 50 3.34 -12.29 -6.75
N PRO A 51 3.60 -12.61 -8.02
CA PRO A 51 4.91 -12.40 -8.62
C PRO A 51 5.33 -10.96 -8.30
N LYS A 52 6.62 -10.73 -8.07
CA LYS A 52 7.12 -9.35 -7.90
C LYS A 52 6.79 -8.57 -9.17
N TYR A 53 5.71 -7.83 -9.12
CA TYR A 53 5.34 -6.93 -10.20
C TYR A 53 6.02 -5.58 -9.93
N ASP A 54 7.29 -5.52 -10.28
CA ASP A 54 8.02 -4.27 -10.25
C ASP A 54 7.31 -3.25 -11.15
N GLY A 55 7.01 -2.09 -10.58
CA GLY A 55 6.36 -0.99 -11.30
C GLY A 55 4.83 -0.93 -11.20
N VAL A 56 4.14 -1.91 -10.62
CA VAL A 56 2.68 -1.81 -10.39
C VAL A 56 2.40 -0.99 -9.13
N ARG A 57 1.71 0.15 -9.31
CA ARG A 57 1.31 1.06 -8.25
C ARG A 57 -0.21 1.12 -8.14
N LEU A 58 -0.75 0.63 -7.04
CA LEU A 58 -2.20 0.61 -6.76
C LEU A 58 -2.60 1.53 -5.58
N THR A 59 -1.73 2.46 -5.19
CA THR A 59 -2.03 3.54 -4.25
C THR A 59 -2.66 4.72 -4.95
N VAL A 60 -3.40 5.56 -4.23
CA VAL A 60 -4.04 6.77 -4.75
C VAL A 60 -3.56 7.95 -3.91
N ASP A 61 -2.43 8.53 -4.29
CA ASP A 61 -1.85 9.69 -3.63
C ASP A 61 -1.88 10.94 -4.52
N THR A 62 -2.02 10.74 -5.83
CA THR A 62 -2.05 11.81 -6.84
C THR A 62 -3.31 11.73 -7.70
N LYS A 63 -3.59 12.82 -8.43
CA LYS A 63 -4.68 12.84 -9.41
C LYS A 63 -4.46 11.79 -10.52
N GLN A 64 -3.21 11.58 -10.91
CA GLN A 64 -2.85 10.58 -11.93
C GLN A 64 -3.13 9.16 -11.42
N ASP A 65 -2.74 8.85 -10.17
CA ASP A 65 -3.07 7.58 -9.54
C ASP A 65 -4.60 7.34 -9.57
N PHE A 66 -5.38 8.38 -9.20
CA PHE A 66 -6.85 8.29 -9.21
C PHE A 66 -7.42 7.95 -10.59
N GLU A 67 -6.95 8.61 -11.65
CA GLU A 67 -7.46 8.34 -13.01
C GLU A 67 -7.07 6.92 -13.48
N ILE A 68 -5.87 6.45 -13.15
CA ILE A 68 -5.44 5.07 -13.45
C ILE A 68 -6.34 4.07 -12.71
N ILE A 69 -6.50 4.22 -11.39
CA ILE A 69 -7.33 3.30 -10.58
C ILE A 69 -8.79 3.34 -11.02
N LYS A 70 -9.33 4.51 -11.34
CA LYS A 70 -10.67 4.66 -11.90
C LYS A 70 -10.85 3.90 -13.21
N GLY A 71 -9.83 3.92 -14.08
CA GLY A 71 -9.83 3.14 -15.32
C GLY A 71 -9.83 1.63 -15.06
N LEU A 72 -8.98 1.18 -14.12
CA LEU A 72 -8.94 -0.22 -13.68
C LEU A 72 -10.28 -0.65 -13.05
N TYR A 73 -10.85 0.18 -12.18
CA TYR A 73 -12.15 -0.10 -11.57
C TYR A 73 -13.28 -0.21 -12.61
N LYS A 74 -13.30 0.65 -13.63
CA LYS A 74 -14.28 0.55 -14.72
C LYS A 74 -14.16 -0.76 -15.50
N LYS A 75 -12.94 -1.29 -15.63
CA LYS A 75 -12.67 -2.52 -16.38
C LYS A 75 -12.95 -3.79 -15.59
N PHE A 76 -12.55 -3.82 -14.33
CA PHE A 76 -12.54 -5.03 -13.48
C PHE A 76 -13.59 -5.00 -12.36
N GLY A 77 -14.14 -3.83 -12.05
CA GLY A 77 -15.00 -3.66 -10.88
C GLY A 77 -14.21 -3.67 -9.58
N ALA A 78 -14.90 -3.90 -8.47
CA ALA A 78 -14.27 -4.13 -7.19
C ALA A 78 -13.75 -5.57 -7.14
N CYS A 79 -12.42 -5.73 -7.01
CA CYS A 79 -11.82 -7.04 -6.81
C CYS A 79 -12.30 -7.62 -5.47
N GLN A 80 -13.07 -8.70 -5.52
CA GLN A 80 -13.66 -9.33 -4.34
C GLN A 80 -12.82 -10.50 -3.83
N ASN A 81 -11.87 -10.95 -4.63
CA ASN A 81 -10.99 -12.05 -4.31
C ASN A 81 -9.61 -11.87 -4.96
N VAL A 82 -8.71 -12.72 -4.52
CA VAL A 82 -7.32 -12.72 -4.95
C VAL A 82 -7.13 -13.00 -6.43
N PHE A 83 -7.91 -13.89 -6.98
CA PHE A 83 -7.79 -14.28 -8.40
C PHE A 83 -8.13 -13.11 -9.33
N GLU A 84 -9.10 -12.30 -8.96
CA GLU A 84 -9.43 -11.06 -9.67
C GLU A 84 -8.31 -10.02 -9.55
N LEU A 85 -7.67 -9.93 -8.38
CA LEU A 85 -6.53 -9.07 -8.18
C LEU A 85 -5.34 -9.50 -9.06
N GLU A 86 -5.03 -10.78 -9.11
CA GLU A 86 -3.97 -11.32 -9.96
C GLU A 86 -4.24 -11.02 -11.45
N THR A 87 -5.49 -11.20 -11.89
CA THR A 87 -5.92 -10.89 -13.26
C THR A 87 -5.71 -9.40 -13.57
N MET A 88 -6.08 -8.52 -12.65
CA MET A 88 -5.88 -7.08 -12.81
C MET A 88 -4.39 -6.72 -12.85
N ILE A 89 -3.57 -7.31 -11.99
CA ILE A 89 -2.13 -7.07 -11.97
C ILE A 89 -1.49 -7.55 -13.27
N ASN A 90 -1.83 -8.73 -13.76
CA ASN A 90 -1.34 -9.26 -15.04
C ASN A 90 -1.71 -8.34 -16.21
N TYR A 91 -2.91 -7.80 -16.22
CA TYR A 91 -3.32 -6.80 -17.21
C TYR A 91 -2.47 -5.54 -17.15
N VAL A 92 -2.23 -5.00 -15.96
CA VAL A 92 -1.36 -3.81 -15.79
C VAL A 92 0.06 -4.11 -16.25
N SER A 93 0.62 -5.25 -15.84
CA SER A 93 1.99 -5.68 -16.18
C SER A 93 2.20 -5.90 -17.68
N SER A 94 1.15 -6.25 -18.41
CA SER A 94 1.20 -6.39 -19.87
C SER A 94 0.95 -5.07 -20.63
N ASN A 95 0.62 -3.98 -19.92
CA ASN A 95 0.28 -2.69 -20.51
C ASN A 95 1.37 -1.65 -20.26
N ASN A 96 2.26 -1.49 -21.25
CA ASN A 96 3.40 -0.57 -21.16
C ASN A 96 2.99 0.90 -20.88
N VAL A 97 1.83 1.34 -21.37
CA VAL A 97 1.35 2.71 -21.15
C VAL A 97 0.99 2.91 -19.69
N LEU A 98 0.28 1.95 -19.07
CA LEU A 98 -0.04 2.00 -17.64
C LEU A 98 1.22 1.91 -16.77
N LEU A 99 2.13 0.99 -17.09
CA LEU A 99 3.39 0.84 -16.37
C LEU A 99 4.24 2.11 -16.43
N SER A 100 4.35 2.74 -17.61
CA SER A 100 5.10 3.99 -17.75
C SER A 100 4.48 5.13 -16.94
N ALA A 101 3.15 5.23 -16.92
CA ALA A 101 2.46 6.23 -16.12
C ALA A 101 2.66 6.00 -14.61
N MET A 102 2.58 4.75 -14.17
CA MET A 102 2.84 4.37 -12.76
C MET A 102 4.29 4.61 -12.35
N ASP A 103 5.27 4.30 -13.22
CA ASP A 103 6.70 4.51 -12.96
C ASP A 103 7.02 6.00 -12.73
N VAL A 104 6.39 6.90 -13.50
CA VAL A 104 6.52 8.35 -13.29
C VAL A 104 6.06 8.74 -11.88
N GLU A 105 4.91 8.23 -11.42
CA GLU A 105 4.40 8.54 -10.09
C GLU A 105 5.22 7.88 -8.97
N ILE A 106 5.75 6.68 -9.19
CA ILE A 106 6.68 6.03 -8.25
C ILE A 106 7.92 6.90 -8.06
N LYS A 107 8.57 7.34 -9.16
CA LYS A 107 9.79 8.16 -9.12
C LYS A 107 9.58 9.52 -8.46
N LYS A 108 8.42 10.16 -8.67
CA LYS A 108 8.09 11.43 -8.03
C LYS A 108 7.88 11.31 -6.52
N ASN A 109 7.37 10.17 -6.06
CA ASN A 109 7.00 9.93 -4.66
C ASN A 109 8.01 9.05 -3.89
N SER A 110 9.07 8.55 -4.56
CA SER A 110 10.20 7.91 -3.88
C SER A 110 11.03 8.99 -3.19
N LYS A 111 10.96 9.01 -1.86
CA LYS A 111 11.82 9.84 -1.00
C LYS A 111 13.04 9.04 -0.56
#